data_1ffc6abcabbbc52db475828fab029950
#
_entry.id   1ffc6abcabbbc52db475828fab029950
#
_cell.length_a   1.000
_cell.length_b   1.000
_cell.length_c   1.000
_cell.angle_alpha   90.00
_cell.angle_beta   90.00
_cell.angle_gamma   90.00
#
_symmetry.space_group_name_H-M   'P 1'
#
loop_
_entity.id
_entity.type
_entity.pdbx_description
1 polymer ?
#
loop_
_entity_poly.entity_id
_entity_poly.type
_entity_poly.pdbx_seq_one_letter_code
_entity_poly.pdbx_strand_id
1 'polypeptide(L)'
;MQTSIKALILCVILCISLVTALQFGSTFISLDQIIPALMAMMDPNATTTMTNTIITDIRLPRLIYSVITGIGLSLVGLLMQTVTRNALADPYVLGVSSGASTGAVFAIIMGGIPLLGAYNTPVFAALGAALSIILVLLCVGKSNSPVKLILIGMGMTGIFSALTMMIIYGAKHEAQVRSAMFWLLGSFAGIQWGDLPLTAIIVTLFMLYIYMFNQDLDVLLLGNHEAAQMGLSVKQLQLSIVIISSIVIATLVSKVGVVGFIGLIIPHLARIIGGPKHRNTLLFSALIGSIVMIWSDVLSRALYSPEEIPIGVLTSLLGAPLFIWIIMNRYKHNG
;
A
#
# COMPACT_ATOMS: atom_id res chain seq x y z
N MET A 1 14.04 10.70 24.63
CA MET A 1 12.80 11.04 25.35
C MET A 1 11.71 11.60 24.42
N GLN A 2 11.95 12.63 23.61
CA GLN A 2 10.93 13.19 22.69
C GLN A 2 10.39 12.19 21.66
N THR A 3 11.22 11.32 21.09
CA THR A 3 10.80 10.34 20.07
C THR A 3 9.85 9.28 20.64
N SER A 4 10.12 8.80 21.86
CA SER A 4 9.27 7.81 22.53
C SER A 4 7.88 8.37 22.89
N ILE A 5 7.82 9.66 23.30
CA ILE A 5 6.55 10.33 23.59
C ILE A 5 5.72 10.49 22.31
N LYS A 6 6.34 10.91 21.19
CA LYS A 6 5.65 11.03 19.90
C LYS A 6 5.12 9.68 19.40
N ALA A 7 5.92 8.61 19.56
CA ALA A 7 5.48 7.25 19.23
C ALA A 7 4.29 6.82 20.08
N LEU A 8 4.32 7.07 21.39
CA LEU A 8 3.21 6.76 22.29
C LEU A 8 1.92 7.50 21.87
N ILE A 9 2.02 8.78 21.56
CA ILE A 9 0.87 9.57 21.08
C ILE A 9 0.27 8.95 19.81
N LEU A 10 1.09 8.57 18.83
CA LEU A 10 0.61 7.94 17.61
C LEU A 10 0.01 6.55 17.85
N CYS A 11 0.57 5.76 18.80
CA CYS A 11 -0.04 4.50 19.20
C CYS A 11 -1.42 4.72 19.83
N VAL A 12 -1.58 5.72 20.68
CA VAL A 12 -2.90 6.08 21.26
C VAL A 12 -3.88 6.51 20.18
N ILE A 13 -3.44 7.36 19.23
CA ILE A 13 -4.26 7.79 18.09
C ILE A 13 -4.66 6.57 17.24
N LEU A 14 -3.74 5.63 16.99
CA LEU A 14 -4.03 4.40 16.25
C LEU A 14 -5.10 3.56 16.99
N CYS A 15 -4.95 3.35 18.30
CA CYS A 15 -5.94 2.61 19.10
C CYS A 15 -7.32 3.28 19.06
N ILE A 16 -7.39 4.59 19.20
CA ILE A 16 -8.64 5.35 19.08
C ILE A 16 -9.22 5.20 17.67
N SER A 17 -8.38 5.29 16.63
CA SER A 17 -8.80 5.14 15.23
C SER A 17 -9.36 3.74 14.95
N LEU A 18 -8.77 2.68 15.52
CA LEU A 18 -9.26 1.31 15.37
C LEU A 18 -10.67 1.15 15.95
N VAL A 19 -10.88 1.67 17.17
CA VAL A 19 -12.18 1.58 17.85
C VAL A 19 -13.24 2.42 17.11
N THR A 20 -12.90 3.66 16.74
CA THR A 20 -13.85 4.55 16.06
C THR A 20 -14.16 4.06 14.63
N ALA A 21 -13.22 3.48 13.91
CA ALA A 21 -13.44 2.95 12.56
C ALA A 21 -14.45 1.78 12.52
N LEU A 22 -14.61 1.03 13.61
CA LEU A 22 -15.64 0.00 13.73
C LEU A 22 -17.05 0.60 13.88
N GLN A 23 -17.16 1.82 14.42
CA GLN A 23 -18.45 2.50 14.58
C GLN A 23 -18.98 3.08 13.26
N PHE A 24 -18.08 3.69 12.47
CA PHE A 24 -18.45 4.40 11.26
C PHE A 24 -18.41 3.49 10.00
N GLY A 25 -19.39 3.68 9.13
CA GLY A 25 -19.52 2.97 7.87
C GLY A 25 -20.81 3.39 7.19
N SER A 26 -21.38 2.58 6.32
CA SER A 26 -22.70 2.81 5.70
C SER A 26 -23.82 2.93 6.75
N THR A 27 -23.64 2.28 7.90
CA THR A 27 -24.50 2.38 9.08
C THR A 27 -23.65 2.68 10.30
N PHE A 28 -24.15 3.52 11.22
CA PHE A 28 -23.48 3.76 12.49
C PHE A 28 -23.81 2.62 13.47
N ILE A 29 -22.79 2.07 14.15
CA ILE A 29 -22.92 1.02 15.17
C ILE A 29 -22.27 1.56 16.45
N SER A 30 -23.04 1.55 17.55
CA SER A 30 -22.59 2.08 18.83
C SER A 30 -21.62 1.11 19.56
N LEU A 31 -20.83 1.64 20.50
CA LEU A 31 -19.82 0.85 21.23
C LEU A 31 -20.43 -0.28 22.06
N ASP A 32 -21.62 -0.06 22.61
CA ASP A 32 -22.39 -1.06 23.36
C ASP A 32 -22.77 -2.29 22.52
N GLN A 33 -22.80 -2.16 21.19
CA GLN A 33 -23.03 -3.27 20.26
C GLN A 33 -21.74 -3.91 19.76
N ILE A 34 -20.65 -3.13 19.67
CA ILE A 34 -19.36 -3.62 19.16
C ILE A 34 -18.71 -4.60 20.14
N ILE A 35 -18.72 -4.26 21.45
CA ILE A 35 -18.07 -5.11 22.46
C ILE A 35 -18.72 -6.49 22.53
N PRO A 36 -20.05 -6.63 22.62
CA PRO A 36 -20.70 -7.94 22.57
C PRO A 36 -20.46 -8.70 21.27
N ALA A 37 -20.42 -8.01 20.11
CA ALA A 37 -20.16 -8.64 18.84
C ALA A 37 -18.74 -9.26 18.77
N LEU A 38 -17.72 -8.53 19.30
CA LEU A 38 -16.35 -9.06 19.38
C LEU A 38 -16.25 -10.21 20.39
N MET A 39 -16.98 -10.18 21.50
CA MET A 39 -17.04 -11.30 22.45
C MET A 39 -17.72 -12.53 21.84
N ALA A 40 -18.76 -12.33 21.04
CA ALA A 40 -19.47 -13.39 20.33
C ALA A 40 -18.58 -14.17 19.35
N MET A 41 -17.48 -13.58 18.82
CA MET A 41 -16.52 -14.33 18.02
C MET A 41 -15.80 -15.45 18.79
N MET A 42 -15.74 -15.33 20.13
CA MET A 42 -15.07 -16.32 20.99
C MET A 42 -16.02 -17.38 21.54
N ASP A 43 -17.33 -17.20 21.35
CA ASP A 43 -18.37 -18.13 21.85
C ASP A 43 -19.01 -18.86 20.65
N PRO A 44 -18.76 -20.18 20.50
CA PRO A 44 -19.36 -21.00 19.42
C PRO A 44 -20.89 -21.08 19.47
N ASN A 45 -21.50 -20.77 20.64
CA ASN A 45 -22.94 -20.81 20.85
C ASN A 45 -23.63 -19.44 20.77
N ALA A 46 -22.83 -18.38 20.48
CA ALA A 46 -23.40 -17.04 20.37
C ALA A 46 -24.39 -16.94 19.21
N THR A 47 -25.52 -16.31 19.44
CA THR A 47 -26.49 -16.03 18.38
C THR A 47 -25.91 -15.03 17.38
N THR A 48 -25.85 -15.43 16.11
CA THR A 48 -25.42 -14.55 15.02
C THR A 48 -26.51 -13.51 14.75
N THR A 49 -26.28 -12.28 15.16
CA THR A 49 -27.10 -11.14 14.76
C THR A 49 -26.54 -10.47 13.51
N MET A 50 -27.35 -9.75 12.74
CA MET A 50 -26.88 -9.01 11.58
C MET A 50 -25.76 -8.03 11.95
N THR A 51 -25.84 -7.41 13.13
CA THR A 51 -24.79 -6.51 13.65
C THR A 51 -23.48 -7.25 13.90
N ASN A 52 -23.53 -8.47 14.45
CA ASN A 52 -22.34 -9.29 14.67
C ASN A 52 -21.65 -9.56 13.32
N THR A 53 -22.39 -10.06 12.32
CA THR A 53 -21.85 -10.33 10.98
C THR A 53 -21.21 -9.08 10.34
N ILE A 54 -21.86 -7.91 10.46
CA ILE A 54 -21.28 -6.66 9.91
C ILE A 54 -19.94 -6.33 10.59
N ILE A 55 -19.86 -6.49 11.91
CA ILE A 55 -18.63 -6.17 12.65
C ILE A 55 -17.56 -7.20 12.40
N THR A 56 -17.86 -8.50 12.55
CA THR A 56 -16.86 -9.58 12.57
C THR A 56 -16.42 -10.00 11.18
N ASP A 57 -17.34 -10.05 10.20
CA ASP A 57 -17.06 -10.63 8.90
C ASP A 57 -16.79 -9.58 7.81
N ILE A 58 -17.28 -8.33 8.02
CA ILE A 58 -17.09 -7.26 7.03
C ILE A 58 -16.13 -6.21 7.56
N ARG A 59 -16.39 -5.56 8.70
CA ARG A 59 -15.61 -4.41 9.16
C ARG A 59 -14.25 -4.79 9.70
N LEU A 60 -14.17 -5.82 10.52
CA LEU A 60 -12.93 -6.18 11.22
C LEU A 60 -11.82 -6.67 10.27
N PRO A 61 -12.04 -7.63 9.34
CA PRO A 61 -11.01 -8.02 8.39
C PRO A 61 -10.58 -6.87 7.49
N ARG A 62 -11.51 -6.03 7.04
CA ARG A 62 -11.25 -4.84 6.24
C ARG A 62 -10.41 -3.81 7.01
N LEU A 63 -10.71 -3.57 8.28
CA LEU A 63 -9.95 -2.67 9.16
C LEU A 63 -8.51 -3.17 9.36
N ILE A 64 -8.33 -4.45 9.67
CA ILE A 64 -7.00 -5.04 9.85
C ILE A 64 -6.21 -4.96 8.52
N TYR A 65 -6.86 -5.27 7.40
CA TYR A 65 -6.22 -5.19 6.09
C TYR A 65 -5.80 -3.76 5.72
N SER A 66 -6.60 -2.75 6.09
CA SER A 66 -6.24 -1.33 5.88
C SER A 66 -4.99 -0.94 6.66
N VAL A 67 -4.84 -1.41 7.91
CA VAL A 67 -3.62 -1.24 8.71
C VAL A 67 -2.42 -1.85 8.01
N ILE A 68 -2.52 -3.12 7.60
CA ILE A 68 -1.44 -3.85 6.92
C ILE A 68 -1.05 -3.13 5.61
N THR A 69 -2.03 -2.66 4.84
CA THR A 69 -1.80 -1.91 3.60
C THR A 69 -1.11 -0.58 3.86
N GLY A 70 -1.53 0.15 4.88
CA GLY A 70 -0.91 1.41 5.29
C GLY A 70 0.56 1.22 5.69
N ILE A 71 0.86 0.19 6.47
CA ILE A 71 2.24 -0.20 6.81
C ILE A 71 3.02 -0.53 5.54
N GLY A 72 2.52 -1.46 4.74
CA GLY A 72 3.24 -1.97 3.56
C GLY A 72 3.57 -0.88 2.56
N LEU A 73 2.57 -0.09 2.12
CA LEU A 73 2.78 0.97 1.13
C LEU A 73 3.70 2.08 1.64
N SER A 74 3.56 2.51 2.90
CA SER A 74 4.41 3.54 3.48
C SER A 74 5.87 3.08 3.57
N LEU A 75 6.11 1.82 3.93
CA LEU A 75 7.46 1.28 4.04
C LEU A 75 8.10 1.00 2.67
N VAL A 76 7.32 0.56 1.68
CA VAL A 76 7.83 0.48 0.30
C VAL A 76 8.22 1.88 -0.19
N GLY A 77 7.41 2.89 0.07
CA GLY A 77 7.76 4.28 -0.25
C GLY A 77 9.04 4.72 0.43
N LEU A 78 9.23 4.40 1.71
CA LEU A 78 10.46 4.68 2.45
C LEU A 78 11.69 4.11 1.74
N LEU A 79 11.63 2.83 1.34
CA LEU A 79 12.75 2.18 0.66
C LEU A 79 12.99 2.70 -0.76
N MET A 80 11.94 3.00 -1.52
CA MET A 80 12.08 3.60 -2.85
C MET A 80 12.73 4.97 -2.77
N GLN A 81 12.34 5.81 -1.81
CA GLN A 81 12.97 7.10 -1.57
C GLN A 81 14.45 6.96 -1.14
N THR A 82 14.79 5.91 -0.41
CA THR A 82 16.18 5.61 -0.02
C THR A 82 17.03 5.17 -1.20
N VAL A 83 16.57 4.19 -1.99
CA VAL A 83 17.31 3.68 -3.16
C VAL A 83 17.51 4.75 -4.22
N THR A 84 16.49 5.56 -4.46
CA THR A 84 16.57 6.63 -5.47
C THR A 84 17.20 7.91 -4.93
N ARG A 85 17.42 8.00 -3.62
CA ARG A 85 17.83 9.22 -2.90
C ARG A 85 16.98 10.43 -3.28
N ASN A 86 15.72 10.16 -3.54
CA ASN A 86 14.74 11.16 -3.92
C ASN A 86 13.50 11.05 -3.01
N ALA A 87 13.25 12.08 -2.22
CA ALA A 87 12.09 12.13 -1.31
C ALA A 87 10.73 12.13 -2.05
N LEU A 88 10.75 12.31 -3.37
CA LEU A 88 9.56 12.33 -4.23
C LEU A 88 9.36 11.00 -4.98
N ALA A 89 10.15 9.96 -4.68
CA ALA A 89 9.97 8.67 -5.32
C ALA A 89 8.71 7.98 -4.80
N ASP A 90 7.87 7.57 -5.74
CA ASP A 90 6.64 6.82 -5.47
C ASP A 90 6.93 5.31 -5.50
N PRO A 91 6.28 4.49 -4.67
CA PRO A 91 6.37 3.03 -4.71
C PRO A 91 6.14 2.43 -6.10
N TYR A 92 5.30 3.06 -6.89
CA TYR A 92 4.87 2.56 -8.21
C TYR A 92 5.79 2.89 -9.37
N VAL A 93 6.87 3.66 -9.14
CA VAL A 93 7.88 4.02 -10.16
C VAL A 93 8.49 2.79 -10.85
N LEU A 94 8.47 1.62 -10.19
CA LEU A 94 8.98 0.36 -10.75
C LEU A 94 8.04 -0.27 -11.81
N GLY A 95 6.87 0.29 -12.07
CA GLY A 95 5.90 -0.27 -13.02
C GLY A 95 5.14 -1.51 -12.51
N VAL A 96 5.37 -1.93 -11.26
CA VAL A 96 4.76 -3.15 -10.69
C VAL A 96 3.23 -3.02 -10.60
N SER A 97 2.73 -1.85 -10.21
CA SER A 97 1.29 -1.61 -10.11
C SER A 97 0.58 -1.59 -11.47
N SER A 98 1.23 -1.04 -12.51
CA SER A 98 0.66 -1.05 -13.86
C SER A 98 0.64 -2.45 -14.46
N GLY A 99 1.66 -3.27 -14.19
CA GLY A 99 1.63 -4.69 -14.52
C GLY A 99 0.51 -5.43 -13.80
N ALA A 100 0.33 -5.19 -12.49
CA ALA A 100 -0.79 -5.72 -11.73
C ALA A 100 -2.14 -5.31 -12.32
N SER A 101 -2.28 -4.04 -12.72
CA SER A 101 -3.49 -3.50 -13.35
C SER A 101 -3.82 -4.22 -14.65
N THR A 102 -2.82 -4.44 -15.51
CA THR A 102 -3.00 -5.18 -16.77
C THR A 102 -3.48 -6.62 -16.51
N GLY A 103 -2.84 -7.31 -15.56
CA GLY A 103 -3.24 -8.68 -15.18
C GLY A 103 -4.65 -8.75 -14.62
N ALA A 104 -5.02 -7.86 -13.69
CA ALA A 104 -6.34 -7.80 -13.11
C ALA A 104 -7.44 -7.51 -14.16
N VAL A 105 -7.21 -6.50 -14.99
CA VAL A 105 -8.16 -6.10 -16.05
C VAL A 105 -8.30 -7.21 -17.09
N PHE A 106 -7.20 -7.92 -17.40
CA PHE A 106 -7.27 -9.11 -18.24
C PHE A 106 -8.21 -10.17 -17.65
N ALA A 107 -8.06 -10.49 -16.37
CA ALA A 107 -8.93 -11.47 -15.69
C ALA A 107 -10.41 -11.02 -15.66
N ILE A 108 -10.67 -9.75 -15.38
CA ILE A 108 -12.03 -9.20 -15.31
C ILE A 108 -12.73 -9.22 -16.69
N ILE A 109 -12.02 -8.87 -17.76
CA ILE A 109 -12.62 -8.71 -19.09
C ILE A 109 -12.58 -10.01 -19.89
N MET A 110 -11.47 -10.74 -19.86
CA MET A 110 -11.30 -11.99 -20.62
C MET A 110 -11.78 -13.23 -19.85
N GLY A 111 -12.11 -13.09 -18.54
CA GLY A 111 -12.67 -14.16 -17.72
C GLY A 111 -11.63 -15.04 -17.03
N GLY A 112 -10.34 -14.90 -17.31
CA GLY A 112 -9.24 -15.61 -16.65
C GLY A 112 -9.41 -17.14 -16.65
N ILE A 113 -9.10 -17.78 -15.50
CA ILE A 113 -9.22 -19.24 -15.30
C ILE A 113 -10.38 -19.51 -14.34
N PRO A 114 -11.50 -20.13 -14.80
CA PRO A 114 -12.69 -20.34 -13.97
C PRO A 114 -12.43 -21.13 -12.68
N LEU A 115 -11.43 -22.04 -12.67
CA LEU A 115 -11.05 -22.85 -11.51
C LEU A 115 -10.57 -22.00 -10.32
N LEU A 116 -10.06 -20.79 -10.56
CA LEU A 116 -9.56 -19.91 -9.52
C LEU A 116 -10.68 -19.17 -8.76
N GLY A 117 -11.91 -19.15 -9.27
CA GLY A 117 -13.04 -18.51 -8.61
C GLY A 117 -12.74 -17.06 -8.20
N ALA A 118 -12.94 -16.73 -6.90
CA ALA A 118 -12.69 -15.40 -6.34
C ALA A 118 -11.20 -14.98 -6.38
N TYR A 119 -10.27 -15.91 -6.50
CA TYR A 119 -8.84 -15.64 -6.60
C TYR A 119 -8.36 -15.28 -8.02
N ASN A 120 -9.25 -15.35 -9.00
CA ASN A 120 -8.90 -15.11 -10.41
C ASN A 120 -8.22 -13.74 -10.60
N THR A 121 -8.89 -12.66 -10.25
CA THR A 121 -8.34 -11.30 -10.37
C THR A 121 -7.05 -11.09 -9.56
N PRO A 122 -6.97 -11.48 -8.27
CA PRO A 122 -5.73 -11.38 -7.50
C PRO A 122 -4.54 -12.16 -8.09
N VAL A 123 -4.77 -13.37 -8.58
CA VAL A 123 -3.69 -14.19 -9.18
C VAL A 123 -3.16 -13.55 -10.46
N PHE A 124 -4.04 -13.13 -11.37
CA PHE A 124 -3.60 -12.46 -12.60
C PHE A 124 -2.95 -11.10 -12.32
N ALA A 125 -3.41 -10.35 -11.32
CA ALA A 125 -2.75 -9.12 -10.89
C ALA A 125 -1.33 -9.40 -10.38
N ALA A 126 -1.15 -10.44 -9.56
CA ALA A 126 0.17 -10.84 -9.06
C ALA A 126 1.09 -11.31 -10.20
N LEU A 127 0.58 -12.07 -11.17
CA LEU A 127 1.33 -12.48 -12.36
C LEU A 127 1.74 -11.28 -13.23
N GLY A 128 0.84 -10.32 -13.44
CA GLY A 128 1.14 -9.10 -14.17
C GLY A 128 2.20 -8.25 -13.46
N ALA A 129 2.13 -8.14 -12.13
CA ALA A 129 3.14 -7.49 -11.31
C ALA A 129 4.51 -8.17 -11.43
N ALA A 130 4.54 -9.51 -11.32
CA ALA A 130 5.75 -10.31 -11.47
C ALA A 130 6.36 -10.15 -12.87
N LEU A 131 5.55 -10.20 -13.92
CA LEU A 131 6.01 -9.98 -15.28
C LEU A 131 6.63 -8.59 -15.44
N SER A 132 5.98 -7.56 -14.92
CA SER A 132 6.49 -6.19 -15.00
C SER A 132 7.86 -6.06 -14.34
N ILE A 133 8.03 -6.55 -13.11
CA ILE A 133 9.33 -6.43 -12.41
C ILE A 133 10.43 -7.26 -13.09
N ILE A 134 10.12 -8.45 -13.59
CA ILE A 134 11.07 -9.26 -14.34
C ILE A 134 11.55 -8.49 -15.58
N LEU A 135 10.64 -7.90 -16.34
CA LEU A 135 11.01 -7.11 -17.54
C LEU A 135 11.83 -5.88 -17.17
N VAL A 136 11.47 -5.16 -16.08
CA VAL A 136 12.26 -4.03 -15.58
C VAL A 136 13.67 -4.48 -15.23
N LEU A 137 13.83 -5.54 -14.45
CA LEU A 137 15.15 -6.04 -14.02
C LEU A 137 15.98 -6.54 -15.20
N LEU A 138 15.39 -7.20 -16.19
CA LEU A 138 16.08 -7.61 -17.43
C LEU A 138 16.57 -6.39 -18.21
N CYS A 139 15.77 -5.34 -18.37
CA CYS A 139 16.15 -4.11 -19.06
C CYS A 139 17.20 -3.29 -18.30
N VAL A 140 17.13 -3.25 -16.97
CA VAL A 140 18.17 -2.61 -16.13
C VAL A 140 19.50 -3.34 -16.25
N GLY A 141 19.47 -4.66 -16.30
CA GLY A 141 20.65 -5.52 -16.44
C GLY A 141 21.61 -5.35 -15.25
N LYS A 142 22.91 -5.20 -15.56
CA LYS A 142 23.98 -5.09 -14.55
C LYS A 142 24.19 -3.66 -14.01
N SER A 143 23.35 -2.69 -14.39
CA SER A 143 23.50 -1.29 -14.00
C SER A 143 23.11 -1.07 -12.53
N ASN A 144 23.88 -0.23 -11.83
CA ASN A 144 23.59 0.20 -10.46
C ASN A 144 23.01 1.64 -10.42
N SER A 145 22.55 2.16 -11.57
CA SER A 145 22.02 3.52 -11.67
C SER A 145 20.54 3.58 -11.23
N PRO A 146 20.22 4.29 -10.14
CA PRO A 146 18.82 4.50 -9.74
C PRO A 146 18.02 5.23 -10.83
N VAL A 147 18.66 6.13 -11.58
CA VAL A 147 18.01 6.86 -12.68
C VAL A 147 17.59 5.90 -13.79
N LYS A 148 18.46 4.95 -14.17
CA LYS A 148 18.12 3.93 -15.17
C LYS A 148 16.95 3.07 -14.72
N LEU A 149 16.91 2.68 -13.44
CA LEU A 149 15.82 1.91 -12.87
C LEU A 149 14.48 2.68 -12.96
N ILE A 150 14.47 3.95 -12.59
CA ILE A 150 13.29 4.83 -12.66
C ILE A 150 12.82 4.98 -14.11
N LEU A 151 13.71 5.31 -15.04
CA LEU A 151 13.35 5.55 -16.44
C LEU A 151 12.78 4.30 -17.11
N ILE A 152 13.37 3.12 -16.85
CA ILE A 152 12.84 1.85 -17.35
C ILE A 152 11.49 1.53 -16.71
N GLY A 153 11.33 1.72 -15.40
CA GLY A 153 10.08 1.55 -14.69
C GLY A 153 8.96 2.43 -15.24
N MET A 154 9.25 3.71 -15.52
CA MET A 154 8.31 4.63 -16.17
C MET A 154 7.94 4.17 -17.59
N GLY A 155 8.90 3.70 -18.38
CA GLY A 155 8.65 3.14 -19.71
C GLY A 155 7.73 1.91 -19.64
N MET A 156 8.00 1.00 -18.69
CA MET A 156 7.14 -0.17 -18.45
C MET A 156 5.74 0.23 -17.97
N THR A 157 5.63 1.24 -17.12
CA THR A 157 4.32 1.81 -16.74
C THR A 157 3.53 2.26 -17.96
N GLY A 158 4.16 2.96 -18.92
CA GLY A 158 3.51 3.37 -20.16
C GLY A 158 3.02 2.18 -20.99
N ILE A 159 3.87 1.15 -21.16
CA ILE A 159 3.51 -0.06 -21.93
C ILE A 159 2.32 -0.78 -21.28
N PHE A 160 2.41 -1.09 -19.98
CA PHE A 160 1.33 -1.81 -19.28
C PHE A 160 0.05 -0.98 -19.19
N SER A 161 0.13 0.34 -19.03
CA SER A 161 -1.06 1.21 -19.07
C SER A 161 -1.73 1.20 -20.43
N ALA A 162 -0.96 1.23 -21.54
CA ALA A 162 -1.49 1.10 -22.88
C ALA A 162 -2.16 -0.26 -23.12
N LEU A 163 -1.52 -1.36 -22.66
CA LEU A 163 -2.13 -2.71 -22.72
C LEU A 163 -3.42 -2.78 -21.91
N THR A 164 -3.45 -2.20 -20.72
CA THR A 164 -4.66 -2.14 -19.88
C THR A 164 -5.81 -1.45 -20.62
N MET A 165 -5.56 -0.29 -21.22
CA MET A 165 -6.57 0.44 -21.98
C MET A 165 -7.01 -0.32 -23.22
N MET A 166 -6.09 -0.99 -23.92
CA MET A 166 -6.42 -1.83 -25.07
C MET A 166 -7.36 -2.98 -24.68
N ILE A 167 -7.13 -3.62 -23.53
CA ILE A 167 -8.00 -4.69 -23.03
C ILE A 167 -9.38 -4.12 -22.65
N ILE A 168 -9.42 -2.97 -21.97
CA ILE A 168 -10.69 -2.30 -21.60
C ILE A 168 -11.49 -1.93 -22.85
N TYR A 169 -10.84 -1.41 -23.89
CA TYR A 169 -11.49 -1.08 -25.15
C TYR A 169 -12.11 -2.30 -25.86
N GLY A 170 -11.52 -3.48 -25.67
CA GLY A 170 -12.04 -4.75 -26.20
C GLY A 170 -13.15 -5.39 -25.35
N ALA A 171 -13.62 -4.76 -24.28
CA ALA A 171 -14.67 -5.30 -23.42
C ALA A 171 -16.02 -5.39 -24.16
N LYS A 172 -16.72 -6.51 -23.95
CA LYS A 172 -18.02 -6.76 -24.59
C LYS A 172 -19.22 -6.23 -23.81
N HIS A 173 -19.05 -5.99 -22.51
CA HIS A 173 -20.12 -5.59 -21.60
C HIS A 173 -19.70 -4.39 -20.74
N GLU A 174 -20.57 -3.42 -20.57
CA GLU A 174 -20.35 -2.23 -19.72
C GLU A 174 -20.04 -2.60 -18.27
N ALA A 175 -20.64 -3.67 -17.75
CA ALA A 175 -20.39 -4.16 -16.40
C ALA A 175 -18.92 -4.55 -16.17
N GLN A 176 -18.27 -5.14 -17.20
CA GLN A 176 -16.85 -5.49 -17.16
C GLN A 176 -15.97 -4.23 -17.10
N VAL A 177 -16.30 -3.21 -17.89
CA VAL A 177 -15.60 -1.92 -17.88
C VAL A 177 -15.72 -1.26 -16.51
N ARG A 178 -16.93 -1.21 -15.95
CA ARG A 178 -17.19 -0.64 -14.63
C ARG A 178 -16.39 -1.37 -13.54
N SER A 179 -16.40 -2.70 -13.56
CA SER A 179 -15.63 -3.52 -12.59
C SER A 179 -14.13 -3.28 -12.73
N ALA A 180 -13.60 -3.20 -13.96
CA ALA A 180 -12.20 -2.91 -14.22
C ALA A 180 -11.81 -1.52 -13.71
N MET A 181 -12.62 -0.49 -14.00
CA MET A 181 -12.40 0.88 -13.52
C MET A 181 -12.42 0.96 -11.99
N PHE A 182 -13.39 0.30 -11.33
CA PHE A 182 -13.48 0.27 -9.88
C PHE A 182 -12.23 -0.41 -9.26
N TRP A 183 -11.77 -1.51 -9.85
CA TRP A 183 -10.56 -2.19 -9.39
C TRP A 183 -9.31 -1.30 -9.56
N LEU A 184 -9.17 -0.59 -10.70
CA LEU A 184 -8.04 0.31 -10.96
C LEU A 184 -7.95 1.47 -9.95
N LEU A 185 -9.08 1.91 -9.42
CA LEU A 185 -9.15 3.00 -8.44
C LEU A 185 -8.91 2.55 -6.99
N GLY A 186 -8.85 1.24 -6.76
CA GLY A 186 -8.58 0.63 -5.47
C GLY A 186 -9.76 0.64 -4.48
N SER A 187 -9.96 -0.47 -3.78
CA SER A 187 -11.02 -0.62 -2.77
C SER A 187 -10.67 -1.73 -1.78
N PHE A 188 -11.13 -1.58 -0.53
CA PHE A 188 -11.12 -2.67 0.47
C PHE A 188 -12.42 -3.47 0.47
N ALA A 189 -13.39 -3.17 -0.39
CA ALA A 189 -14.60 -3.96 -0.53
C ALA A 189 -14.24 -5.40 -0.93
N GLY A 190 -14.84 -6.37 -0.26
CA GLY A 190 -14.60 -7.79 -0.54
C GLY A 190 -13.37 -8.42 0.14
N ILE A 191 -12.65 -7.70 0.99
CA ILE A 191 -11.60 -8.27 1.84
C ILE A 191 -12.23 -9.22 2.86
N GLN A 192 -11.68 -10.43 2.96
CA GLN A 192 -12.12 -11.49 3.85
C GLN A 192 -10.99 -11.94 4.79
N TRP A 193 -11.32 -12.68 5.85
CA TRP A 193 -10.35 -13.23 6.78
C TRP A 193 -9.25 -14.07 6.11
N GLY A 194 -9.58 -14.81 5.05
CA GLY A 194 -8.62 -15.62 4.29
C GLY A 194 -7.53 -14.82 3.57
N ASP A 195 -7.73 -13.51 3.36
CA ASP A 195 -6.75 -12.63 2.69
C ASP A 195 -5.67 -12.10 3.63
N LEU A 196 -5.95 -12.12 4.94
CA LEU A 196 -5.08 -11.52 5.97
C LEU A 196 -3.76 -12.26 6.20
N PRO A 197 -3.73 -13.61 6.36
CA PRO A 197 -2.54 -14.31 6.85
C PRO A 197 -1.33 -14.11 5.94
N LEU A 198 -1.50 -14.34 4.63
CA LEU A 198 -0.40 -14.20 3.67
C LEU A 198 0.13 -12.77 3.64
N THR A 199 -0.78 -11.79 3.57
CA THR A 199 -0.41 -10.37 3.49
C THR A 199 0.27 -9.92 4.78
N ALA A 200 -0.24 -10.33 5.95
CA ALA A 200 0.35 -10.02 7.25
C ALA A 200 1.77 -10.61 7.39
N ILE A 201 1.98 -11.86 6.97
CA ILE A 201 3.29 -12.50 6.99
C ILE A 201 4.27 -11.73 6.11
N ILE A 202 3.90 -11.43 4.86
CA ILE A 202 4.77 -10.73 3.91
C ILE A 202 5.15 -9.33 4.44
N VAL A 203 4.18 -8.55 4.93
CA VAL A 203 4.44 -7.20 5.44
C VAL A 203 5.25 -7.26 6.76
N THR A 204 5.02 -8.24 7.62
CA THR A 204 5.81 -8.42 8.86
C THR A 204 7.26 -8.77 8.54
N LEU A 205 7.50 -9.70 7.60
CA LEU A 205 8.85 -10.05 7.15
C LEU A 205 9.55 -8.84 6.51
N PHE A 206 8.80 -8.01 5.78
CA PHE A 206 9.29 -6.76 5.22
C PHE A 206 9.69 -5.74 6.28
N MET A 207 8.88 -5.56 7.32
CA MET A 207 9.24 -4.73 8.47
C MET A 207 10.50 -5.23 9.16
N LEU A 208 10.62 -6.54 9.36
CA LEU A 208 11.80 -7.17 9.95
C LEU A 208 13.04 -6.95 9.09
N TYR A 209 12.91 -7.10 7.77
CA TYR A 209 13.99 -6.80 6.82
C TYR A 209 14.49 -5.36 6.98
N ILE A 210 13.62 -4.36 6.98
CA ILE A 210 14.00 -2.95 7.13
C ILE A 210 14.64 -2.73 8.51
N TYR A 211 14.11 -3.36 9.56
CA TYR A 211 14.67 -3.26 10.90
C TYR A 211 16.08 -3.85 11.00
N MET A 212 16.34 -4.98 10.35
CA MET A 212 17.68 -5.62 10.34
C MET A 212 18.70 -4.81 9.56
N PHE A 213 18.30 -4.23 8.42
CA PHE A 213 19.18 -3.48 7.53
C PHE A 213 19.12 -1.95 7.73
N ASN A 214 18.56 -1.47 8.86
CA ASN A 214 18.34 -0.03 9.05
C ASN A 214 19.63 0.81 9.02
N GLN A 215 20.75 0.27 9.49
CA GLN A 215 22.05 0.94 9.46
C GLN A 215 22.59 1.01 8.03
N ASP A 216 22.48 -0.08 7.28
CA ASP A 216 22.92 -0.14 5.87
C ASP A 216 22.09 0.83 4.99
N LEU A 217 20.79 0.96 5.31
CA LEU A 217 19.90 1.93 4.66
C LEU A 217 20.30 3.39 5.01
N ASP A 218 20.72 3.65 6.24
CA ASP A 218 21.23 4.97 6.65
C ASP A 218 22.54 5.30 5.89
N VAL A 219 23.43 4.33 5.76
CA VAL A 219 24.68 4.46 5.00
C VAL A 219 24.42 4.68 3.50
N LEU A 220 23.43 3.99 2.93
CA LEU A 220 23.06 4.14 1.51
C LEU A 220 22.62 5.57 1.14
N LEU A 221 22.08 6.34 2.11
CA LEU A 221 21.71 7.75 1.91
C LEU A 221 22.91 8.65 1.67
N LEU A 222 24.12 8.30 2.14
CA LEU A 222 25.34 9.09 1.96
C LEU A 222 25.80 9.11 0.49
N GLY A 223 25.48 8.06 -0.27
CA GLY A 223 25.88 7.91 -1.67
C GLY A 223 26.34 6.49 -1.97
N ASN A 224 26.26 6.07 -3.26
CA ASN A 224 26.67 4.71 -3.64
C ASN A 224 28.19 4.52 -3.50
N HIS A 225 28.98 5.57 -3.75
CA HIS A 225 30.44 5.52 -3.66
C HIS A 225 30.89 5.47 -2.20
N GLU A 226 30.36 6.36 -1.37
CA GLU A 226 30.62 6.46 0.05
C GLU A 226 30.21 5.18 0.79
N ALA A 227 29.01 4.66 0.47
CA ALA A 227 28.52 3.42 1.03
C ALA A 227 29.41 2.22 0.67
N ALA A 228 29.89 2.16 -0.58
CA ALA A 228 30.82 1.11 -1.01
C ALA A 228 32.20 1.21 -0.30
N GLN A 229 32.71 2.42 -0.07
CA GLN A 229 33.94 2.62 0.71
C GLN A 229 33.80 2.17 2.17
N MET A 230 32.59 2.25 2.74
CA MET A 230 32.26 1.72 4.07
C MET A 230 32.04 0.20 4.09
N GLY A 231 32.26 -0.50 2.95
CA GLY A 231 32.17 -1.96 2.84
C GLY A 231 30.77 -2.47 2.51
N LEU A 232 29.80 -1.58 2.19
CA LEU A 232 28.45 -1.99 1.85
C LEU A 232 28.38 -2.58 0.44
N SER A 233 27.76 -3.74 0.29
CA SER A 233 27.44 -4.33 -1.03
C SER A 233 26.22 -3.63 -1.65
N VAL A 234 26.42 -2.37 -2.10
CA VAL A 234 25.35 -1.46 -2.57
C VAL A 234 24.44 -2.12 -3.60
N LYS A 235 25.02 -2.83 -4.57
CA LYS A 235 24.24 -3.50 -5.63
C LYS A 235 23.30 -4.58 -5.08
N GLN A 236 23.80 -5.41 -4.15
CA GLN A 236 23.00 -6.48 -3.57
C GLN A 236 21.87 -5.91 -2.72
N LEU A 237 22.18 -4.88 -1.91
CA LEU A 237 21.19 -4.20 -1.11
C LEU A 237 20.10 -3.54 -1.97
N GLN A 238 20.48 -2.78 -3.01
CA GLN A 238 19.50 -2.15 -3.90
C GLN A 238 18.63 -3.19 -4.62
N LEU A 239 19.22 -4.28 -5.11
CA LEU A 239 18.48 -5.35 -5.77
C LEU A 239 17.50 -6.05 -4.81
N SER A 240 17.93 -6.36 -3.59
CA SER A 240 17.06 -6.97 -2.58
C SER A 240 15.90 -6.05 -2.20
N ILE A 241 16.15 -4.74 -2.04
CA ILE A 241 15.10 -3.74 -1.79
C ILE A 241 14.07 -3.75 -2.92
N VAL A 242 14.52 -3.69 -4.17
CA VAL A 242 13.61 -3.67 -5.34
C VAL A 242 12.75 -4.93 -5.39
N ILE A 243 13.36 -6.11 -5.22
CA ILE A 243 12.64 -7.39 -5.28
C ILE A 243 11.62 -7.49 -4.14
N ILE A 244 12.04 -7.26 -2.89
CA ILE A 244 11.18 -7.41 -1.72
C ILE A 244 10.04 -6.39 -1.76
N SER A 245 10.35 -5.13 -2.10
CA SER A 245 9.32 -4.10 -2.28
C SER A 245 8.30 -4.46 -3.37
N SER A 246 8.76 -5.04 -4.48
CA SER A 246 7.88 -5.48 -5.56
C SER A 246 6.94 -6.61 -5.12
N ILE A 247 7.42 -7.55 -4.30
CA ILE A 247 6.60 -8.62 -3.72
C ILE A 247 5.51 -8.02 -2.82
N VAL A 248 5.87 -7.07 -1.95
CA VAL A 248 4.92 -6.38 -1.08
C VAL A 248 3.87 -5.63 -1.90
N ILE A 249 4.29 -4.84 -2.90
CA ILE A 249 3.36 -4.12 -3.80
C ILE A 249 2.44 -5.12 -4.50
N ALA A 250 2.99 -6.17 -5.11
CA ALA A 250 2.21 -7.17 -5.83
C ALA A 250 1.14 -7.81 -4.93
N THR A 251 1.52 -8.16 -3.69
CA THR A 251 0.60 -8.74 -2.70
C THR A 251 -0.52 -7.78 -2.32
N LEU A 252 -0.19 -6.53 -2.02
CA LEU A 252 -1.18 -5.52 -1.61
C LEU A 252 -2.09 -5.13 -2.78
N VAL A 253 -1.49 -4.77 -3.93
CA VAL A 253 -2.23 -4.28 -5.10
C VAL A 253 -3.12 -5.37 -5.70
N SER A 254 -2.70 -6.65 -5.67
CA SER A 254 -3.52 -7.75 -6.19
C SER A 254 -4.89 -7.87 -5.50
N LYS A 255 -5.00 -7.44 -4.25
CA LYS A 255 -6.24 -7.49 -3.47
C LYS A 255 -7.00 -6.17 -3.42
N VAL A 256 -6.27 -5.06 -3.24
CA VAL A 256 -6.86 -3.73 -2.98
C VAL A 256 -6.91 -2.87 -4.23
N GLY A 257 -6.20 -3.23 -5.30
CA GLY A 257 -5.99 -2.35 -6.44
C GLY A 257 -4.95 -1.25 -6.14
N VAL A 258 -4.91 -0.20 -6.97
CA VAL A 258 -3.90 0.85 -6.87
C VAL A 258 -4.32 1.92 -5.85
N VAL A 259 -3.46 2.18 -4.86
CA VAL A 259 -3.68 3.19 -3.82
C VAL A 259 -2.52 4.20 -3.84
N GLY A 260 -2.74 5.35 -4.42
CA GLY A 260 -1.72 6.38 -4.61
C GLY A 260 -1.39 7.20 -3.35
N PHE A 261 -0.30 7.96 -3.42
CA PHE A 261 0.16 8.98 -2.45
C PHE A 261 0.62 8.49 -1.07
N ILE A 262 0.18 7.33 -0.59
CA ILE A 262 0.55 6.81 0.74
C ILE A 262 2.07 6.62 0.84
N GLY A 263 2.66 5.90 -0.09
CA GLY A 263 4.10 5.67 -0.11
C GLY A 263 4.95 6.91 -0.42
N LEU A 264 4.34 7.93 -1.02
CA LEU A 264 5.02 9.18 -1.32
C LEU A 264 5.09 10.09 -0.09
N ILE A 265 3.96 10.29 0.59
CA ILE A 265 3.78 11.31 1.61
C ILE A 265 4.17 10.81 3.00
N ILE A 266 3.75 9.60 3.35
CA ILE A 266 3.90 9.09 4.72
C ILE A 266 5.36 9.01 5.18
N PRO A 267 6.33 8.48 4.38
CA PRO A 267 7.73 8.48 4.80
C PRO A 267 8.30 9.88 4.99
N HIS A 268 7.81 10.86 4.22
CA HIS A 268 8.22 12.25 4.38
C HIS A 268 7.74 12.83 5.72
N LEU A 269 6.46 12.64 6.06
CA LEU A 269 5.91 13.04 7.36
C LEU A 269 6.62 12.31 8.51
N ALA A 270 6.89 11.01 8.34
CA ALA A 270 7.59 10.22 9.34
C ALA A 270 9.00 10.76 9.63
N ARG A 271 9.73 11.22 8.60
CA ARG A 271 11.04 11.87 8.79
C ARG A 271 10.96 13.21 9.51
N ILE A 272 9.93 14.00 9.25
CA ILE A 272 9.70 15.27 9.97
C ILE A 272 9.47 15.01 11.46
N ILE A 273 8.71 13.97 11.81
CA ILE A 273 8.34 13.65 13.20
C ILE A 273 9.45 12.90 13.93
N GLY A 274 10.02 11.85 13.29
CA GLY A 274 10.94 10.89 13.89
C GLY A 274 12.42 11.13 13.62
N GLY A 275 12.74 12.08 12.71
CA GLY A 275 14.10 12.33 12.23
C GLY A 275 14.51 11.40 11.07
N PRO A 276 15.74 11.54 10.54
CA PRO A 276 16.15 10.92 9.28
C PRO A 276 16.52 9.42 9.41
N LYS A 277 16.78 8.92 10.62
CA LYS A 277 17.24 7.53 10.84
C LYS A 277 16.15 6.53 10.47
N HIS A 278 16.48 5.51 9.67
CA HIS A 278 15.53 4.50 9.22
C HIS A 278 14.83 3.76 10.35
N ARG A 279 15.50 3.50 11.47
CA ARG A 279 14.92 2.87 12.65
C ARG A 279 13.66 3.62 13.15
N ASN A 280 13.74 4.95 13.21
CA ASN A 280 12.62 5.79 13.65
C ASN A 280 11.60 5.95 12.55
N THR A 281 12.07 6.24 11.32
CA THR A 281 11.19 6.47 10.17
C THR A 281 10.34 5.24 9.84
N LEU A 282 10.88 4.03 10.04
CA LEU A 282 10.12 2.77 9.92
C LEU A 282 8.90 2.79 10.86
N LEU A 283 9.14 3.03 12.18
CA LEU A 283 8.07 3.04 13.17
C LEU A 283 7.01 4.10 12.87
N PHE A 284 7.46 5.33 12.59
CA PHE A 284 6.54 6.44 12.32
C PHE A 284 5.79 6.26 10.99
N SER A 285 6.44 5.72 9.96
CA SER A 285 5.77 5.40 8.68
C SER A 285 4.70 4.33 8.87
N ALA A 286 5.00 3.28 9.63
CA ALA A 286 4.02 2.24 9.92
C ALA A 286 2.79 2.79 10.66
N LEU A 287 3.00 3.59 11.73
CA LEU A 287 1.91 4.15 12.53
C LEU A 287 1.06 5.16 11.72
N ILE A 288 1.71 6.13 11.06
CA ILE A 288 1.00 7.16 10.30
C ILE A 288 0.29 6.55 9.10
N GLY A 289 0.96 5.62 8.38
CA GLY A 289 0.38 4.92 7.24
C GLY A 289 -0.86 4.13 7.62
N SER A 290 -0.84 3.43 8.75
CA SER A 290 -2.00 2.71 9.30
C SER A 290 -3.16 3.66 9.60
N ILE A 291 -2.90 4.76 10.31
CA ILE A 291 -3.92 5.75 10.69
C ILE A 291 -4.57 6.35 9.43
N VAL A 292 -3.76 6.77 8.46
CA VAL A 292 -4.26 7.38 7.23
C VAL A 292 -5.10 6.39 6.42
N MET A 293 -4.68 5.13 6.32
CA MET A 293 -5.44 4.10 5.58
C MET A 293 -6.75 3.74 6.28
N ILE A 294 -6.77 3.65 7.61
CA ILE A 294 -8.01 3.44 8.37
C ILE A 294 -9.02 4.54 8.06
N TRP A 295 -8.61 5.80 8.16
CA TRP A 295 -9.52 6.92 7.90
C TRP A 295 -9.91 7.05 6.44
N SER A 296 -9.03 6.72 5.50
CA SER A 296 -9.38 6.65 4.07
C SER A 296 -10.45 5.59 3.82
N ASP A 297 -10.37 4.43 4.47
CA ASP A 297 -11.39 3.39 4.38
C ASP A 297 -12.72 3.80 5.03
N VAL A 298 -12.68 4.43 6.20
CA VAL A 298 -13.89 4.96 6.85
C VAL A 298 -14.58 5.99 5.97
N LEU A 299 -13.84 6.95 5.43
CA LEU A 299 -14.38 7.97 4.53
C LEU A 299 -14.94 7.36 3.25
N SER A 300 -14.27 6.34 2.68
CA SER A 300 -14.76 5.59 1.51
C SER A 300 -16.19 5.06 1.71
N ARG A 301 -16.48 4.55 2.91
CA ARG A 301 -17.76 3.94 3.26
C ARG A 301 -18.83 4.92 3.77
N ALA A 302 -18.39 6.07 4.29
CA ALA A 302 -19.28 6.99 4.99
C ALA A 302 -19.75 8.18 4.14
N LEU A 303 -18.90 8.68 3.20
CA LEU A 303 -19.15 9.93 2.49
C LEU A 303 -20.28 9.85 1.47
N TYR A 304 -20.50 8.71 0.82
CA TYR A 304 -21.46 8.58 -0.29
C TYR A 304 -22.43 7.39 -0.10
N SER A 305 -22.66 7.00 1.17
CA SER A 305 -23.52 5.86 1.51
C SER A 305 -24.87 5.91 0.77
N PRO A 306 -25.35 4.77 0.20
CA PRO A 306 -24.85 3.40 0.36
C PRO A 306 -23.72 3.01 -0.60
N GLU A 307 -23.36 3.83 -1.57
CA GLU A 307 -22.26 3.56 -2.47
C GLU A 307 -20.90 3.86 -1.82
N GLU A 308 -19.86 3.12 -2.22
CA GLU A 308 -18.50 3.34 -1.73
C GLU A 308 -17.68 4.13 -2.74
N ILE A 309 -16.93 5.13 -2.26
CA ILE A 309 -15.94 5.82 -3.07
C ILE A 309 -14.66 4.98 -3.11
N PRO A 310 -14.04 4.73 -4.29
CA PRO A 310 -12.76 4.05 -4.37
C PRO A 310 -11.69 4.77 -3.52
N ILE A 311 -10.90 3.99 -2.79
CA ILE A 311 -9.91 4.53 -1.83
C ILE A 311 -8.83 5.35 -2.53
N GLY A 312 -8.39 4.92 -3.72
CA GLY A 312 -7.39 5.65 -4.49
C GLY A 312 -7.83 7.07 -4.87
N VAL A 313 -9.14 7.30 -5.05
CA VAL A 313 -9.69 8.65 -5.25
C VAL A 313 -9.50 9.50 -4.00
N LEU A 314 -9.84 8.97 -2.84
CA LEU A 314 -9.72 9.69 -1.56
C LEU A 314 -8.26 9.98 -1.20
N THR A 315 -7.39 8.97 -1.32
CA THR A 315 -5.96 9.15 -1.03
C THR A 315 -5.31 10.14 -1.99
N SER A 316 -5.77 10.22 -3.24
CA SER A 316 -5.30 11.19 -4.22
C SER A 316 -5.82 12.60 -3.93
N LEU A 317 -7.11 12.74 -3.61
CA LEU A 317 -7.71 14.04 -3.27
C LEU A 317 -7.12 14.66 -2.01
N LEU A 318 -6.77 13.87 -1.02
CA LEU A 318 -6.14 14.32 0.22
C LEU A 318 -4.62 14.45 0.05
N GLY A 319 -4.01 13.51 -0.63
CA GLY A 319 -2.57 13.41 -0.78
C GLY A 319 -1.99 14.46 -1.72
N ALA A 320 -2.57 14.67 -2.90
CA ALA A 320 -2.00 15.60 -3.87
C ALA A 320 -1.91 17.04 -3.37
N PRO A 321 -2.94 17.66 -2.73
CA PRO A 321 -2.83 18.99 -2.16
C PRO A 321 -1.80 19.08 -1.04
N LEU A 322 -1.76 18.07 -0.15
CA LEU A 322 -0.78 18.01 0.94
C LEU A 322 0.65 17.94 0.39
N PHE A 323 0.86 17.13 -0.64
CA PHE A 323 2.15 17.00 -1.30
C PHE A 323 2.61 18.31 -1.94
N ILE A 324 1.72 19.00 -2.67
CA ILE A 324 1.99 20.32 -3.26
C ILE A 324 2.37 21.32 -2.17
N TRP A 325 1.63 21.35 -1.07
CA TRP A 325 1.91 22.24 0.06
C TRP A 325 3.28 21.98 0.69
N ILE A 326 3.65 20.69 0.89
CA ILE A 326 4.96 20.31 1.42
C ILE A 326 6.09 20.81 0.51
N ILE A 327 5.95 20.63 -0.82
CA ILE A 327 6.94 21.09 -1.78
C ILE A 327 7.07 22.62 -1.72
N MET A 328 5.96 23.35 -1.80
CA MET A 328 5.97 24.80 -1.79
C MET A 328 6.66 25.38 -0.52
N ASN A 329 6.40 24.78 0.65
CA ASN A 329 7.03 25.23 1.88
C ASN A 329 8.52 24.93 1.95
N ARG A 330 8.96 23.80 1.38
CA ARG A 330 10.39 23.44 1.33
C ARG A 330 11.21 24.41 0.47
N TYR A 331 10.65 24.85 -0.65
CA TYR A 331 11.32 25.81 -1.53
C TYR A 331 11.31 27.25 -0.99
N LYS A 332 10.34 27.63 -0.16
CA LYS A 332 10.32 28.95 0.50
C LYS A 332 11.42 29.14 1.54
N HIS A 333 11.97 28.07 2.11
CA HIS A 333 13.02 28.16 3.14
C HIS A 333 14.43 28.03 2.57
N ASN A 334 14.59 27.69 1.29
CA ASN A 334 15.87 27.50 0.62
C ASN A 334 16.15 28.58 -0.47
N GLY A 335 15.26 29.54 -0.67
CA GLY A 335 15.43 30.73 -1.49
C GLY A 335 15.36 32.00 -0.62
#